data_339afee37360361169b4844a27e06d78
#
_entry.id   339afee37360361169b4844a27e06d78
#
_cell.length_a   1.000
_cell.length_b   1.000
_cell.length_c   1.000
_cell.angle_alpha   90.00
_cell.angle_beta   90.00
_cell.angle_gamma   90.00
#
_symmetry.space_group_name_H-M   'P 1'
#
loop_
_entity.id
_entity.type
_entity.pdbx_description
1 polymer ?
#
loop_
_entity_poly.entity_id
_entity_poly.type
_entity_poly.pdbx_seq_one_letter_code
_entity_poly.pdbx_strand_id
1 'polypeptide(L)'
;VFGIGNKTENAFLYCLTGGHMDAVLIDSRKLTIGNSPKCNICLDREWIGSRLAETGWKGQSSYYFKPLSDKYFFLNGQQVSSGISLVLEDRDVILVRSKESQNWVLFWFRVNSNEIDTKWMKKPINDAAGILPMEWHQDSGWYIHPRNTENRTYVDKKIADEILPVRVGMTVQSGPVSGVFAADCFYYQILTGWKTETQPGQSSHSDGGILSIDISEKTVGLIFKKTLLRNIHIDVEDGEMVLILGSSGAGKSTFMDAVIGYEEMTGTITYNGRPLEELRRYGNAIGYVPQHNIVREGDTVGHAVRSAAKMSSLSSDPQDPGKLNERVQHTLEILGLKEKEKAIISKLSGGEKKRVNVAAAYITNPKIFFLDEPDTGLDTVQGEILMKALRDITDEGRIVMIITHAPDRKSTYYDKVLVIAKNRQSQCGEPAFFGTREKAFEFFGETDFEGVVRAISDNDAEQSRDFVLEYQNLKPGRKGIM
;
A
#
# COMPACT_ATOMS: atom_id res chain seq x y z
N VAL A 1 -0.27 31.52 -26.36
CA VAL A 1 0.01 31.34 -24.93
C VAL A 1 -0.23 29.87 -24.65
N PHE A 2 0.83 29.04 -24.72
CA PHE A 2 0.76 27.63 -24.35
C PHE A 2 0.83 27.56 -22.84
N GLY A 3 -0.22 27.00 -22.19
CA GLY A 3 -0.28 26.76 -20.77
C GLY A 3 0.88 25.86 -20.34
N ILE A 4 1.69 26.35 -19.43
CA ILE A 4 2.66 25.56 -18.67
C ILE A 4 1.83 24.63 -17.79
N GLY A 5 1.84 23.33 -18.12
CA GLY A 5 1.19 22.33 -17.27
C GLY A 5 1.75 22.45 -15.85
N ASN A 6 0.86 22.62 -14.88
CA ASN A 6 1.24 22.73 -13.48
C ASN A 6 1.93 21.43 -13.05
N LYS A 7 3.18 21.58 -12.61
CA LYS A 7 3.95 20.52 -11.94
C LYS A 7 3.30 20.29 -10.58
N THR A 8 2.78 19.11 -10.35
CA THR A 8 2.02 18.77 -9.13
C THR A 8 2.91 18.34 -7.97
N GLU A 9 4.21 18.05 -8.22
CA GLU A 9 5.13 17.53 -7.21
C GLU A 9 6.52 18.16 -7.35
N ASN A 10 7.17 18.48 -6.24
CA ASN A 10 8.55 18.91 -6.22
C ASN A 10 9.46 17.69 -6.14
N ALA A 11 10.48 17.65 -6.98
CA ALA A 11 11.51 16.62 -6.93
C ALA A 11 12.88 17.25 -6.68
N PHE A 12 13.71 16.53 -5.93
CA PHE A 12 15.04 16.95 -5.52
C PHE A 12 16.07 15.90 -5.93
N LEU A 13 17.21 16.37 -6.37
CA LEU A 13 18.42 15.57 -6.53
C LEU A 13 19.40 15.96 -5.43
N TYR A 14 19.64 15.07 -4.50
CA TYR A 14 20.66 15.24 -3.47
C TYR A 14 22.01 14.79 -4.01
N CYS A 15 22.99 15.66 -3.99
CA CYS A 15 24.34 15.40 -4.49
C CYS A 15 25.30 15.22 -3.32
N LEU A 16 25.88 14.03 -3.17
CA LEU A 16 26.89 13.73 -2.16
C LEU A 16 28.27 13.77 -2.79
N THR A 17 29.09 14.73 -2.38
CA THR A 17 30.46 14.87 -2.84
C THR A 17 31.37 15.16 -1.66
N GLY A 18 32.36 14.28 -1.41
CA GLY A 18 33.42 14.51 -0.43
C GLY A 18 32.94 14.84 0.99
N GLY A 19 31.80 14.30 1.40
CA GLY A 19 31.24 14.49 2.74
C GLY A 19 30.21 15.60 2.88
N HIS A 20 29.90 16.32 1.82
CA HIS A 20 28.81 17.31 1.76
C HIS A 20 27.64 16.75 0.96
N MET A 21 26.44 17.10 1.38
CA MET A 21 25.20 16.80 0.68
C MET A 21 24.51 18.11 0.31
N ASP A 22 24.35 18.33 -0.98
CA ASP A 22 23.63 19.48 -1.53
C ASP A 22 22.33 19.03 -2.15
N ALA A 23 21.23 19.71 -1.86
CA ALA A 23 19.93 19.43 -2.45
C ALA A 23 19.65 20.40 -3.61
N VAL A 24 19.34 19.87 -4.78
CA VAL A 24 18.97 20.65 -5.95
C VAL A 24 17.55 20.34 -6.37
N LEU A 25 16.70 21.37 -6.40
CA LEU A 25 15.34 21.27 -6.91
C LEU A 25 15.38 21.03 -8.42
N ILE A 26 14.68 19.98 -8.90
CA ILE A 26 14.49 19.77 -10.32
C ILE A 26 13.28 20.56 -10.80
N ASP A 27 13.51 21.85 -11.11
CA ASP A 27 12.48 22.81 -11.51
C ASP A 27 12.36 22.96 -13.05
N SER A 28 13.28 22.38 -13.80
CA SER A 28 13.42 22.57 -15.24
C SER A 28 13.30 21.25 -16.02
N ARG A 29 12.87 21.35 -17.28
CA ARG A 29 12.84 20.19 -18.19
C ARG A 29 14.22 19.61 -18.48
N LYS A 30 15.26 20.40 -18.28
CA LYS A 30 16.64 20.01 -18.50
C LYS A 30 17.57 20.82 -17.60
N LEU A 31 18.30 20.11 -16.76
CA LEU A 31 19.40 20.58 -15.95
C LEU A 31 20.67 19.84 -16.35
N THR A 32 21.79 20.54 -16.44
CA THR A 32 23.10 19.97 -16.77
C THR A 32 23.95 19.82 -15.53
N ILE A 33 24.66 18.71 -15.41
CA ILE A 33 25.53 18.35 -14.30
C ILE A 33 26.97 18.21 -14.81
N GLY A 34 27.92 18.79 -14.13
CA GLY A 34 29.34 18.68 -14.50
C GLY A 34 30.23 19.61 -13.69
N ASN A 35 31.52 19.69 -14.05
CA ASN A 35 32.51 20.57 -13.40
C ASN A 35 32.52 21.99 -14.01
N SER A 36 31.88 22.20 -15.15
CA SER A 36 31.86 23.53 -15.78
C SER A 36 30.99 24.51 -15.00
N PRO A 37 31.43 25.77 -14.78
CA PRO A 37 30.58 26.82 -14.20
C PRO A 37 29.31 27.12 -15.00
N LYS A 38 29.22 26.63 -16.25
CA LYS A 38 28.04 26.75 -17.11
C LYS A 38 26.97 25.65 -16.82
N CYS A 39 27.30 24.67 -15.98
CA CYS A 39 26.32 23.63 -15.58
C CYS A 39 25.38 24.20 -14.53
N ASN A 40 24.11 23.75 -14.57
CA ASN A 40 23.11 24.11 -13.56
C ASN A 40 23.47 23.52 -12.19
N ILE A 41 24.06 22.30 -12.21
CA ILE A 41 24.62 21.62 -11.04
C ILE A 41 26.13 21.54 -11.26
N CYS A 42 26.87 22.45 -10.65
CA CYS A 42 28.31 22.50 -10.76
C CYS A 42 28.96 21.73 -9.62
N LEU A 43 29.70 20.67 -9.98
CA LEU A 43 30.44 19.82 -9.04
C LEU A 43 31.92 20.14 -9.15
N ASP A 44 32.48 20.80 -8.14
CA ASP A 44 33.89 21.19 -8.12
C ASP A 44 34.82 20.01 -7.92
N ARG A 45 34.93 19.19 -8.96
CA ARG A 45 35.77 17.96 -9.01
C ARG A 45 36.34 17.80 -10.43
N GLU A 46 37.64 17.92 -10.60
CA GLU A 46 38.31 17.85 -11.90
C GLU A 46 38.02 16.55 -12.66
N TRP A 47 37.95 15.38 -11.97
CA TRP A 47 37.73 14.08 -12.58
C TRP A 47 36.33 13.89 -13.21
N ILE A 48 35.36 14.72 -12.83
CA ILE A 48 33.99 14.66 -13.34
C ILE A 48 33.92 15.07 -14.82
N GLY A 49 34.75 16.02 -15.22
CA GLY A 49 34.72 16.60 -16.56
C GLY A 49 33.66 17.68 -16.71
N SER A 50 33.74 18.41 -17.82
CA SER A 50 32.91 19.62 -18.05
C SER A 50 31.41 19.30 -18.12
N ARG A 51 31.03 18.07 -18.50
CA ARG A 51 29.64 17.64 -18.62
C ARG A 51 29.52 16.16 -18.25
N LEU A 52 28.94 15.90 -17.10
CA LEU A 52 28.76 14.56 -16.54
C LEU A 52 27.45 13.92 -17.00
N ALA A 53 26.35 14.63 -16.80
CA ALA A 53 25.00 14.12 -17.02
C ALA A 53 23.99 15.24 -17.28
N GLU A 54 22.80 14.86 -17.67
CA GLU A 54 21.60 15.69 -17.71
C GLU A 54 20.53 15.08 -16.83
N THR A 55 19.73 15.92 -16.17
CA THR A 55 18.53 15.52 -15.42
C THR A 55 17.40 16.50 -15.70
N GLY A 56 16.19 16.16 -15.37
CA GLY A 56 15.03 17.03 -15.58
C GLY A 56 13.73 16.25 -15.54
N TRP A 57 12.67 16.84 -16.05
CA TRP A 57 11.37 16.19 -16.14
C TRP A 57 10.81 16.17 -17.57
N LYS A 58 10.05 15.10 -17.88
CA LYS A 58 9.33 14.91 -19.14
C LYS A 58 7.86 14.69 -18.86
N GLY A 59 6.97 15.38 -19.61
CA GLY A 59 5.53 15.26 -19.39
C GLY A 59 5.09 15.87 -18.05
N GLN A 60 4.10 15.30 -17.41
CA GLN A 60 3.53 15.86 -16.16
C GLN A 60 4.16 15.31 -14.86
N SER A 61 4.80 14.12 -14.89
CA SER A 61 5.29 13.46 -13.67
C SER A 61 6.51 12.52 -13.86
N SER A 62 7.16 12.51 -15.01
CA SER A 62 8.31 11.62 -15.23
C SER A 62 9.61 12.39 -15.15
N TYR A 63 10.48 12.00 -14.24
CA TYR A 63 11.83 12.53 -14.08
C TYR A 63 12.85 11.63 -14.75
N TYR A 64 13.97 12.18 -15.18
CA TYR A 64 15.00 11.41 -15.82
C TYR A 64 16.41 11.82 -15.42
N PHE A 65 17.34 10.89 -15.55
CA PHE A 65 18.79 11.12 -15.49
C PHE A 65 19.43 10.51 -16.72
N LYS A 66 20.27 11.27 -17.42
CA LYS A 66 20.97 10.84 -18.64
C LYS A 66 22.46 10.99 -18.46
N PRO A 67 23.21 9.88 -18.30
CA PRO A 67 24.67 9.90 -18.34
C PRO A 67 25.19 10.43 -19.68
N LEU A 68 26.20 11.29 -19.67
CA LEU A 68 26.78 11.89 -20.89
C LEU A 68 28.30 11.68 -21.00
N SER A 69 28.94 11.24 -19.93
CA SER A 69 30.38 11.03 -19.89
C SER A 69 30.75 9.54 -19.99
N ASP A 70 32.02 9.25 -20.11
CA ASP A 70 32.59 7.92 -20.16
C ASP A 70 32.81 7.25 -18.79
N LYS A 71 32.32 7.85 -17.71
CA LYS A 71 32.43 7.33 -16.33
C LYS A 71 31.57 6.07 -16.16
N TYR A 72 31.78 5.34 -15.06
CA TYR A 72 30.90 4.26 -14.67
C TYR A 72 29.69 4.80 -13.92
N PHE A 73 28.51 4.53 -14.44
CA PHE A 73 27.24 4.89 -13.81
C PHE A 73 26.53 3.64 -13.33
N PHE A 74 25.95 3.72 -12.13
CA PHE A 74 25.17 2.65 -11.54
C PHE A 74 23.86 3.24 -11.03
N LEU A 75 22.73 2.70 -11.45
CA LEU A 75 21.41 3.00 -10.89
C LEU A 75 21.03 1.86 -9.94
N ASN A 76 20.83 2.18 -8.65
CA ASN A 76 20.51 1.19 -7.60
C ASN A 76 21.44 -0.03 -7.66
N GLY A 77 22.73 0.19 -7.83
CA GLY A 77 23.76 -0.85 -7.91
C GLY A 77 23.91 -1.56 -9.25
N GLN A 78 23.03 -1.32 -10.23
CA GLN A 78 23.15 -1.88 -11.59
C GLN A 78 23.88 -0.91 -12.53
N GLN A 79 24.90 -1.41 -13.24
CA GLN A 79 25.64 -0.58 -14.18
C GLN A 79 24.78 -0.20 -15.38
N VAL A 80 24.84 1.07 -15.76
CA VAL A 80 24.07 1.66 -16.87
C VAL A 80 24.99 2.31 -17.90
N SER A 81 24.56 2.29 -19.15
CA SER A 81 25.35 2.83 -20.26
C SER A 81 25.16 4.34 -20.41
N SER A 82 26.24 5.04 -20.81
CA SER A 82 26.19 6.44 -21.19
C SER A 82 25.27 6.67 -22.40
N GLY A 83 24.61 7.82 -22.43
CA GLY A 83 23.70 8.22 -23.52
C GLY A 83 22.26 7.74 -23.36
N ILE A 84 21.98 6.77 -22.50
CA ILE A 84 20.63 6.26 -22.23
C ILE A 84 19.95 7.12 -21.18
N SER A 85 18.71 7.54 -21.44
CA SER A 85 17.90 8.30 -20.49
C SER A 85 17.21 7.33 -19.52
N LEU A 86 17.58 7.39 -18.25
CA LEU A 86 17.02 6.58 -17.17
C LEU A 86 15.80 7.30 -16.61
N VAL A 87 14.68 6.62 -16.45
CA VAL A 87 13.54 7.16 -15.71
C VAL A 87 13.84 7.01 -14.23
N LEU A 88 13.61 8.09 -13.47
CA LEU A 88 13.87 8.11 -12.03
C LEU A 88 12.57 7.91 -11.24
N GLU A 89 12.66 7.07 -10.23
CA GLU A 89 11.64 6.85 -9.22
C GLU A 89 12.10 7.37 -7.86
N ASP A 90 11.17 7.69 -6.97
CA ASP A 90 11.52 8.13 -5.61
C ASP A 90 12.50 7.15 -4.95
N ARG A 91 13.50 7.70 -4.26
CA ARG A 91 14.62 6.99 -3.60
C ARG A 91 15.62 6.31 -4.53
N ASP A 92 15.64 6.62 -5.81
CA ASP A 92 16.69 6.13 -6.71
C ASP A 92 18.05 6.72 -6.34
N VAL A 93 19.06 5.86 -6.40
CA VAL A 93 20.46 6.23 -6.16
C VAL A 93 21.27 6.02 -7.42
N ILE A 94 21.94 7.09 -7.87
CA ILE A 94 22.86 7.04 -8.99
C ILE A 94 24.27 7.21 -8.43
N LEU A 95 25.08 6.16 -8.48
CA LEU A 95 26.50 6.21 -8.17
C LEU A 95 27.30 6.42 -9.45
N VAL A 96 28.16 7.42 -9.45
CA VAL A 96 29.12 7.66 -10.54
C VAL A 96 30.51 7.45 -10.03
N ARG A 97 31.31 6.61 -10.72
CA ARG A 97 32.69 6.32 -10.36
C ARG A 97 33.65 6.68 -11.49
N SER A 98 34.81 7.18 -11.12
CA SER A 98 35.91 7.32 -12.06
C SER A 98 36.39 5.96 -12.56
N LYS A 99 36.82 5.86 -13.82
CA LYS A 99 37.51 4.67 -14.35
C LYS A 99 38.95 4.52 -13.88
N GLU A 100 39.60 5.66 -13.60
CA GLU A 100 41.04 5.74 -13.37
C GLU A 100 41.42 5.93 -11.89
N SER A 101 40.45 6.27 -11.06
CA SER A 101 40.66 6.54 -9.64
C SER A 101 39.52 5.96 -8.80
N GLN A 102 39.69 5.96 -7.47
CA GLN A 102 38.62 5.55 -6.55
C GLN A 102 37.60 6.69 -6.27
N ASN A 103 37.64 7.77 -7.03
CA ASN A 103 36.75 8.89 -6.88
C ASN A 103 35.32 8.53 -7.28
N TRP A 104 34.35 9.04 -6.52
CA TRP A 104 32.94 8.82 -6.74
C TRP A 104 32.11 10.07 -6.42
N VAL A 105 30.93 10.15 -7.00
CA VAL A 105 29.85 11.04 -6.61
C VAL A 105 28.53 10.24 -6.61
N LEU A 106 27.68 10.57 -5.67
CA LEU A 106 26.42 9.88 -5.50
C LEU A 106 25.29 10.89 -5.57
N PHE A 107 24.28 10.57 -6.37
CA PHE A 107 23.04 11.33 -6.45
C PHE A 107 21.91 10.50 -5.87
N TRP A 108 21.11 11.11 -5.03
CA TRP A 108 19.89 10.51 -4.50
C TRP A 108 18.69 11.31 -4.95
N PHE A 109 17.77 10.65 -5.65
CA PHE A 109 16.56 11.27 -6.16
C PHE A 109 15.40 11.11 -5.19
N ARG A 110 14.66 12.19 -4.93
CA ARG A 110 13.50 12.21 -4.05
C ARG A 110 12.36 13.00 -4.66
N VAL A 111 11.15 12.45 -4.54
CA VAL A 111 9.89 13.09 -4.93
C VAL A 111 9.09 13.37 -3.66
N ASN A 112 8.51 14.56 -3.58
CA ASN A 112 7.71 15.13 -2.49
C ASN A 112 8.44 15.97 -1.45
N SER A 113 7.84 17.13 -1.26
CA SER A 113 8.37 18.30 -0.59
C SER A 113 8.18 18.36 0.92
N ASN A 114 7.34 17.51 1.49
CA ASN A 114 7.07 17.56 2.94
C ASN A 114 8.23 17.02 3.80
N GLU A 115 9.22 16.41 3.17
CA GLU A 115 10.44 15.91 3.82
C GLU A 115 11.63 16.88 3.76
N ILE A 116 11.47 18.08 3.22
CA ILE A 116 12.55 19.09 3.11
C ILE A 116 13.05 19.53 4.50
N ASP A 117 12.22 19.44 5.52
CA ASP A 117 12.57 19.77 6.91
C ASP A 117 13.26 18.63 7.66
N THR A 118 13.42 17.45 7.08
CA THR A 118 14.14 16.37 7.71
C THR A 118 15.64 16.61 7.62
N LYS A 119 16.24 16.85 8.76
CA LYS A 119 17.68 17.07 8.89
C LYS A 119 18.43 15.78 8.54
N TRP A 120 19.17 15.81 7.44
CA TRP A 120 20.11 14.77 7.11
C TRP A 120 21.23 14.68 8.14
N MET A 121 21.55 13.46 8.54
CA MET A 121 22.57 13.14 9.51
C MET A 121 23.66 12.29 8.84
N LYS A 122 24.86 12.38 9.38
CA LYS A 122 26.03 11.60 8.94
C LYS A 122 26.59 10.82 10.11
N LYS A 123 26.86 9.53 9.91
CA LYS A 123 27.61 8.72 10.85
C LYS A 123 28.76 7.98 10.14
N PRO A 124 29.92 7.81 10.77
CA PRO A 124 30.92 6.84 10.32
C PRO A 124 30.29 5.45 10.17
N ILE A 125 30.77 4.65 9.24
CA ILE A 125 30.21 3.32 8.98
C ILE A 125 30.22 2.44 10.24
N ASN A 126 31.26 2.56 11.07
CA ASN A 126 31.37 1.81 12.32
C ASN A 126 30.27 2.16 13.34
N ASP A 127 29.82 3.40 13.33
CA ASP A 127 28.78 3.88 14.24
C ASP A 127 27.36 3.63 13.70
N ALA A 128 27.25 3.27 12.42
CA ALA A 128 25.98 2.94 11.78
C ALA A 128 25.37 1.65 12.35
N ALA A 129 26.19 0.73 12.87
CA ALA A 129 25.73 -0.48 13.57
C ALA A 129 24.86 -0.18 14.81
N GLY A 130 24.94 1.02 15.36
CA GLY A 130 24.07 1.45 16.47
C GLY A 130 22.65 1.87 16.03
N ILE A 131 22.37 1.98 14.72
CA ILE A 131 21.07 2.42 14.17
C ILE A 131 20.56 1.52 13.05
N LEU A 132 21.41 0.64 12.51
CA LEU A 132 21.08 -0.34 11.49
C LEU A 132 21.46 -1.76 11.96
N PRO A 133 20.81 -2.80 11.45
CA PRO A 133 21.16 -4.18 11.73
C PRO A 133 22.45 -4.58 11.00
N MET A 134 23.58 -4.16 11.50
CA MET A 134 24.90 -4.38 10.90
C MET A 134 25.80 -5.16 11.81
N GLU A 135 26.65 -6.01 11.21
CA GLU A 135 27.66 -6.78 11.91
C GLU A 135 28.98 -6.76 11.14
N TRP A 136 30.10 -6.71 11.89
CA TRP A 136 31.43 -6.74 11.32
C TRP A 136 31.97 -8.17 11.22
N HIS A 137 32.33 -8.60 10.03
CA HIS A 137 32.99 -9.88 9.76
C HIS A 137 34.51 -9.67 9.55
N GLN A 138 35.31 -10.36 10.32
CA GLN A 138 36.75 -10.09 10.49
C GLN A 138 37.56 -10.07 9.18
N ASP A 139 37.17 -10.86 8.16
CA ASP A 139 37.92 -10.99 6.90
C ASP A 139 37.19 -10.35 5.70
N SER A 140 35.95 -9.84 5.86
CA SER A 140 35.10 -9.47 4.75
C SER A 140 34.36 -8.14 4.93
N GLY A 141 34.45 -7.48 6.10
CA GLY A 141 33.91 -6.15 6.32
C GLY A 141 32.53 -6.10 6.94
N TRP A 142 31.79 -5.02 6.71
CA TRP A 142 30.46 -4.80 7.25
C TRP A 142 29.38 -5.50 6.43
N TYR A 143 28.39 -6.10 7.14
CA TYR A 143 27.25 -6.77 6.56
C TYR A 143 25.95 -6.25 7.19
N ILE A 144 24.88 -6.18 6.39
CA ILE A 144 23.50 -5.98 6.86
C ILE A 144 22.95 -7.36 7.23
N HIS A 145 22.45 -7.48 8.46
CA HIS A 145 21.76 -8.66 9.01
C HIS A 145 20.27 -8.38 9.19
N PRO A 146 19.44 -8.53 8.16
CA PRO A 146 18.04 -8.08 8.19
C PRO A 146 17.20 -8.76 9.27
N ARG A 147 17.60 -9.96 9.71
CA ARG A 147 16.89 -10.74 10.75
C ARG A 147 17.20 -10.31 12.19
N ASN A 148 18.16 -9.41 12.39
CA ASN A 148 18.57 -8.94 13.71
C ASN A 148 17.79 -7.72 14.18
N THR A 149 16.63 -7.43 13.61
CA THR A 149 15.79 -6.31 14.02
C THR A 149 14.33 -6.71 14.10
N GLU A 150 13.58 -5.97 14.91
CA GLU A 150 12.13 -6.05 14.97
C GLU A 150 11.46 -5.45 13.72
N ASN A 151 12.22 -4.70 12.91
CA ASN A 151 11.72 -4.01 11.73
C ASN A 151 12.17 -4.70 10.44
N ARG A 152 11.32 -4.69 9.42
CA ARG A 152 11.75 -5.10 8.08
C ARG A 152 12.87 -4.19 7.58
N THR A 153 13.90 -4.81 7.01
CA THR A 153 15.00 -4.10 6.40
C THR A 153 14.88 -4.18 4.88
N TYR A 154 14.92 -3.05 4.24
CA TYR A 154 14.93 -2.93 2.78
C TYR A 154 16.33 -2.54 2.36
N VAL A 155 16.87 -3.23 1.36
CA VAL A 155 18.14 -2.90 0.71
C VAL A 155 17.88 -2.67 -0.76
N ASP A 156 18.29 -1.52 -1.28
CA ASP A 156 18.06 -1.13 -2.67
C ASP A 156 16.59 -1.30 -3.09
N LYS A 157 15.68 -0.84 -2.21
CA LYS A 157 14.20 -0.90 -2.34
C LYS A 157 13.58 -2.30 -2.29
N LYS A 158 14.35 -3.35 -2.06
CA LYS A 158 13.86 -4.73 -1.94
C LYS A 158 13.95 -5.20 -0.50
N ILE A 159 13.00 -6.02 -0.07
CA ILE A 159 13.08 -6.67 1.23
C ILE A 159 14.36 -7.52 1.25
N ALA A 160 15.16 -7.33 2.28
CA ALA A 160 16.37 -8.10 2.49
C ALA A 160 16.06 -9.30 3.39
N ASP A 161 16.09 -10.49 2.82
CA ASP A 161 15.86 -11.76 3.53
C ASP A 161 17.19 -12.48 3.87
N GLU A 162 18.27 -12.04 3.25
CA GLU A 162 19.62 -12.63 3.39
C GLU A 162 20.61 -11.61 3.92
N ILE A 163 21.73 -12.12 4.45
CA ILE A 163 22.85 -11.30 4.90
C ILE A 163 23.54 -10.71 3.67
N LEU A 164 23.70 -9.39 3.63
CA LEU A 164 24.22 -8.67 2.48
C LEU A 164 25.47 -7.86 2.85
N PRO A 165 26.58 -7.95 2.06
CA PRO A 165 27.74 -7.11 2.29
C PRO A 165 27.41 -5.63 2.00
N VAL A 166 27.87 -4.75 2.89
CA VAL A 166 27.70 -3.30 2.72
C VAL A 166 28.60 -2.83 1.56
N ARG A 167 28.00 -2.04 0.67
CA ARG A 167 28.69 -1.46 -0.48
C ARG A 167 28.34 0.02 -0.66
N VAL A 168 29.25 0.76 -1.27
CA VAL A 168 29.00 2.17 -1.63
C VAL A 168 27.83 2.29 -2.59
N GLY A 169 26.90 3.19 -2.29
CA GLY A 169 25.67 3.40 -3.05
C GLY A 169 24.51 2.49 -2.63
N MET A 170 24.73 1.56 -1.68
CA MET A 170 23.66 0.75 -1.11
C MET A 170 22.71 1.63 -0.32
N THR A 171 21.43 1.58 -0.65
CA THR A 171 20.39 2.18 0.18
C THR A 171 19.88 1.19 1.20
N VAL A 172 19.65 1.65 2.41
CA VAL A 172 19.08 0.82 3.48
C VAL A 172 17.98 1.59 4.18
N GLN A 173 16.85 0.94 4.36
CA GLN A 173 15.79 1.37 5.25
C GLN A 173 15.52 0.27 6.26
N SER A 174 15.67 0.59 7.55
CA SER A 174 15.34 -0.31 8.66
C SER A 174 14.59 0.48 9.73
N GLY A 175 13.33 0.17 9.90
CA GLY A 175 12.46 0.98 10.73
C GLY A 175 12.40 2.44 10.25
N PRO A 176 12.47 3.42 11.17
CA PRO A 176 12.43 4.84 10.83
C PRO A 176 13.70 5.32 10.13
N VAL A 177 14.79 4.56 10.17
CA VAL A 177 16.07 4.95 9.59
C VAL A 177 16.08 4.64 8.10
N SER A 178 16.26 5.65 7.27
CA SER A 178 16.43 5.49 5.82
C SER A 178 17.65 6.26 5.35
N GLY A 179 18.52 5.61 4.59
CA GLY A 179 19.75 6.25 4.18
C GLY A 179 20.55 5.51 3.11
N VAL A 180 21.74 6.00 2.85
CA VAL A 180 22.65 5.50 1.82
C VAL A 180 24.08 5.42 2.34
N PHE A 181 24.80 4.35 1.98
CA PHE A 181 26.19 4.21 2.30
C PHE A 181 27.07 4.95 1.28
N ALA A 182 27.85 5.89 1.76
CA ALA A 182 29.02 6.42 1.09
C ALA A 182 30.28 5.61 1.53
N ALA A 183 31.44 5.89 0.96
CA ALA A 183 32.62 5.04 1.13
C ALA A 183 32.99 4.73 2.61
N ASP A 184 32.86 5.73 3.49
CA ASP A 184 33.26 5.67 4.89
C ASP A 184 32.16 6.05 5.87
N CYS A 185 31.00 6.44 5.37
CA CYS A 185 29.91 7.01 6.14
C CYS A 185 28.56 6.52 5.67
N PHE A 186 27.59 6.54 6.60
CA PHE A 186 26.19 6.38 6.33
C PHE A 186 25.49 7.74 6.46
N TYR A 187 24.89 8.20 5.37
CA TYR A 187 24.03 9.39 5.34
C TYR A 187 22.59 8.96 5.47
N TYR A 188 21.88 9.50 6.45
CA TYR A 188 20.54 9.03 6.78
C TYR A 188 19.63 10.13 7.30
N GLN A 189 18.37 9.85 7.27
CA GLN A 189 17.30 10.61 7.91
C GLN A 189 16.44 9.68 8.77
N ILE A 190 15.77 10.25 9.76
CA ILE A 190 14.76 9.54 10.55
C ILE A 190 13.40 9.95 10.01
N LEU A 191 12.66 8.98 9.48
CA LEU A 191 11.33 9.20 8.92
C LEU A 191 10.36 9.50 10.07
N THR A 192 9.78 10.70 10.06
CA THR A 192 8.76 11.08 11.04
C THR A 192 7.47 10.30 10.79
N GLY A 193 6.86 9.78 11.85
CA GLY A 193 5.63 8.97 11.75
C GLY A 193 5.85 7.50 11.41
N TRP A 194 7.09 7.00 11.44
CA TRP A 194 7.37 5.58 11.31
C TRP A 194 6.72 4.79 12.43
N LYS A 195 5.98 3.72 12.07
CA LYS A 195 5.54 2.68 13.00
C LYS A 195 6.34 1.40 12.71
N THR A 196 6.71 0.68 13.76
CA THR A 196 7.56 -0.53 13.69
C THR A 196 6.94 -1.60 12.79
N GLU A 197 7.70 -2.11 11.80
CA GLU A 197 7.32 -3.25 10.96
C GLU A 197 8.13 -4.48 11.41
N THR A 198 7.48 -5.54 11.88
CA THR A 198 8.15 -6.78 12.32
C THR A 198 8.37 -7.79 11.19
N GLN A 199 9.37 -8.66 11.36
CA GLN A 199 9.75 -9.69 10.37
C GLN A 199 8.79 -10.90 10.38
N PRO A 200 8.53 -11.56 9.23
CA PRO A 200 7.78 -12.79 9.21
C PRO A 200 8.65 -13.95 9.70
N GLY A 201 8.31 -14.58 10.82
CA GLY A 201 8.97 -15.82 11.25
C GLY A 201 8.87 -16.20 12.72
N GLN A 202 8.10 -15.49 13.54
CA GLN A 202 7.74 -15.99 14.88
C GLN A 202 6.25 -15.82 15.07
N SER A 203 5.58 -16.94 15.26
CA SER A 203 4.19 -17.04 15.67
C SER A 203 4.03 -16.44 17.08
N SER A 204 3.78 -15.15 17.13
CA SER A 204 3.11 -14.45 18.21
C SER A 204 2.46 -13.21 17.59
N HIS A 205 1.17 -13.09 17.69
CA HIS A 205 0.27 -12.06 17.20
C HIS A 205 0.89 -10.71 16.81
N SER A 206 0.82 -10.40 15.49
CA SER A 206 0.54 -9.13 14.82
C SER A 206 1.45 -7.92 15.07
N ASP A 207 2.31 -7.64 14.08
CA ASP A 207 2.52 -6.27 13.60
C ASP A 207 2.24 -6.23 12.08
N GLY A 208 1.03 -6.58 11.73
CA GLY A 208 0.44 -6.37 10.41
C GLY A 208 0.25 -4.88 10.15
N GLY A 209 0.20 -4.49 8.88
CA GLY A 209 -0.20 -3.15 8.51
C GLY A 209 -1.59 -2.83 9.07
N ILE A 210 -1.84 -1.56 9.38
CA ILE A 210 -3.12 -1.10 9.93
C ILE A 210 -3.81 -0.21 8.89
N LEU A 211 -5.02 -0.59 8.52
CA LEU A 211 -5.97 0.26 7.80
C LEU A 211 -6.75 1.05 8.84
N SER A 212 -6.48 2.34 8.96
CA SER A 212 -7.23 3.26 9.81
C SER A 212 -8.27 4.00 8.98
N ILE A 213 -9.53 3.84 9.33
CA ILE A 213 -10.68 4.49 8.68
C ILE A 213 -11.29 5.48 9.65
N ASP A 214 -11.22 6.76 9.33
CA ASP A 214 -11.83 7.86 10.07
C ASP A 214 -12.77 8.62 9.12
N ILE A 215 -14.07 8.35 9.22
CA ILE A 215 -15.12 9.05 8.48
C ILE A 215 -15.91 9.91 9.47
N SER A 216 -15.62 11.21 9.48
CA SER A 216 -16.38 12.16 10.29
C SER A 216 -17.78 12.33 9.74
N GLU A 217 -17.92 12.48 8.41
CA GLU A 217 -19.20 12.62 7.73
C GLU A 217 -19.12 12.23 6.26
N LYS A 218 -20.15 11.55 5.77
CA LYS A 218 -20.39 11.28 4.35
C LYS A 218 -21.75 11.86 3.94
N THR A 219 -21.73 12.81 3.01
CA THR A 219 -22.94 13.47 2.48
C THR A 219 -23.10 13.21 0.99
N VAL A 220 -24.34 13.23 0.52
CA VAL A 220 -24.71 13.18 -0.89
C VAL A 220 -25.66 14.31 -1.24
N GLY A 221 -25.66 14.72 -2.52
CA GLY A 221 -26.49 15.77 -3.05
C GLY A 221 -25.78 17.12 -3.20
N LEU A 222 -26.06 17.82 -4.31
CA LEU A 222 -25.41 19.09 -4.65
C LEU A 222 -26.09 20.29 -3.94
N ILE A 223 -27.44 20.31 -3.91
CA ILE A 223 -28.23 21.43 -3.36
C ILE A 223 -28.75 21.08 -1.97
N PHE A 224 -29.35 19.90 -1.82
CA PHE A 224 -29.79 19.38 -0.54
C PHE A 224 -28.87 18.27 -0.09
N LYS A 225 -27.91 18.62 0.79
CA LYS A 225 -26.99 17.66 1.35
C LYS A 225 -27.69 16.75 2.35
N LYS A 226 -27.66 15.44 2.11
CA LYS A 226 -28.15 14.43 3.05
C LYS A 226 -26.94 13.66 3.58
N THR A 227 -26.78 13.64 4.89
CA THR A 227 -25.75 12.80 5.54
C THR A 227 -26.19 11.35 5.49
N LEU A 228 -25.31 10.48 5.01
CA LEU A 228 -25.52 9.04 4.93
C LEU A 228 -24.77 8.29 6.02
N LEU A 229 -23.54 8.70 6.34
CA LEU A 229 -22.70 8.09 7.37
C LEU A 229 -22.07 9.15 8.25
N ARG A 230 -21.82 8.81 9.52
CA ARG A 230 -21.16 9.68 10.49
C ARG A 230 -20.39 8.89 11.54
N ASN A 231 -19.31 9.49 12.07
CA ASN A 231 -18.58 9.03 13.26
C ASN A 231 -18.01 7.60 13.16
N ILE A 232 -17.55 7.17 12.00
CA ILE A 232 -16.93 5.84 11.85
C ILE A 232 -15.42 5.95 12.08
N HIS A 233 -14.92 5.33 13.16
CA HIS A 233 -13.51 5.28 13.53
C HIS A 233 -13.13 3.85 13.84
N ILE A 234 -12.42 3.17 12.93
CA ILE A 234 -12.01 1.78 13.06
C ILE A 234 -10.60 1.56 12.57
N ASP A 235 -9.90 0.62 13.20
CA ASP A 235 -8.59 0.12 12.80
C ASP A 235 -8.69 -1.37 12.49
N VAL A 236 -8.24 -1.74 11.28
CA VAL A 236 -8.20 -3.13 10.80
C VAL A 236 -6.76 -3.50 10.50
N GLU A 237 -6.32 -4.63 11.04
CA GLU A 237 -4.96 -5.11 10.90
C GLU A 237 -4.80 -6.05 9.69
N ASP A 238 -3.60 -6.16 9.16
CA ASP A 238 -3.28 -7.15 8.14
C ASP A 238 -3.59 -8.56 8.63
N GLY A 239 -4.14 -9.39 7.74
CA GLY A 239 -4.55 -10.74 8.09
C GLY A 239 -5.90 -10.80 8.81
N GLU A 240 -6.65 -9.70 8.89
CA GLU A 240 -7.99 -9.69 9.45
C GLU A 240 -9.08 -9.77 8.39
N MET A 241 -10.06 -10.62 8.63
CA MET A 241 -11.30 -10.69 7.88
C MET A 241 -12.41 -10.00 8.66
N VAL A 242 -12.93 -8.90 8.12
CA VAL A 242 -13.96 -8.06 8.76
C VAL A 242 -15.31 -8.25 8.08
N LEU A 243 -16.29 -8.63 8.87
CA LEU A 243 -17.69 -8.66 8.45
C LEU A 243 -18.33 -7.28 8.64
N ILE A 244 -19.02 -6.75 7.62
CA ILE A 244 -19.78 -5.52 7.71
C ILE A 244 -21.27 -5.88 7.77
N LEU A 245 -21.88 -5.61 8.91
CA LEU A 245 -23.30 -5.85 9.17
C LEU A 245 -24.10 -4.56 9.29
N GLY A 246 -25.38 -4.65 9.10
CA GLY A 246 -26.32 -3.56 9.30
C GLY A 246 -27.65 -3.83 8.62
N SER A 247 -28.72 -3.16 9.08
CA SER A 247 -30.03 -3.22 8.46
C SER A 247 -30.01 -2.69 7.01
N SER A 248 -31.04 -2.98 6.24
CA SER A 248 -31.17 -2.44 4.89
C SER A 248 -31.19 -0.90 4.92
N GLY A 249 -30.36 -0.30 4.06
CA GLY A 249 -30.24 1.17 4.01
C GLY A 249 -29.49 1.80 5.21
N ALA A 250 -28.76 1.02 6.03
CA ALA A 250 -27.89 1.54 7.09
C ALA A 250 -26.60 2.18 6.55
N GLY A 251 -26.28 2.04 5.26
CA GLY A 251 -25.10 2.66 4.65
C GLY A 251 -23.91 1.74 4.44
N LYS A 252 -24.06 0.40 4.47
CA LYS A 252 -22.96 -0.56 4.26
C LYS A 252 -22.21 -0.35 2.93
N SER A 253 -22.91 -0.35 1.81
CA SER A 253 -22.30 -0.12 0.48
C SER A 253 -21.75 1.31 0.38
N THR A 254 -22.44 2.31 0.94
CA THR A 254 -21.92 3.68 1.03
C THR A 254 -20.61 3.76 1.82
N PHE A 255 -20.47 2.98 2.88
CA PHE A 255 -19.22 2.87 3.62
C PHE A 255 -18.11 2.28 2.75
N MET A 256 -18.39 1.18 2.06
CA MET A 256 -17.41 0.59 1.13
C MET A 256 -17.01 1.57 0.03
N ASP A 257 -17.98 2.22 -0.62
CA ASP A 257 -17.72 3.19 -1.69
C ASP A 257 -16.89 4.39 -1.21
N ALA A 258 -17.14 4.87 0.02
CA ALA A 258 -16.34 5.92 0.64
C ALA A 258 -14.89 5.45 0.91
N VAL A 259 -14.69 4.25 1.45
CA VAL A 259 -13.36 3.70 1.71
C VAL A 259 -12.62 3.38 0.42
N ILE A 260 -13.30 2.82 -0.59
CA ILE A 260 -12.74 2.58 -1.92
C ILE A 260 -12.45 3.91 -2.65
N GLY A 261 -13.11 5.03 -2.28
CA GLY A 261 -12.94 6.37 -2.82
C GLY A 261 -13.66 6.61 -4.12
N TYR A 262 -14.76 5.91 -4.36
CA TYR A 262 -15.67 6.26 -5.43
C TYR A 262 -16.50 7.50 -5.10
N GLU A 263 -16.58 7.87 -3.84
CA GLU A 263 -17.36 9.01 -3.37
C GLU A 263 -16.59 9.87 -2.36
N GLU A 264 -16.75 11.19 -2.43
CA GLU A 264 -16.13 12.12 -1.49
C GLU A 264 -16.72 11.97 -0.08
N MET A 265 -15.86 12.10 0.94
CA MET A 265 -16.19 12.08 2.35
C MET A 265 -15.39 13.12 3.12
N THR A 266 -15.82 13.44 4.34
CA THR A 266 -15.01 14.21 5.31
C THR A 266 -14.35 13.25 6.28
N GLY A 267 -13.03 13.28 6.37
CA GLY A 267 -12.25 12.39 7.22
C GLY A 267 -10.96 11.95 6.56
N THR A 268 -10.32 10.93 7.11
CA THR A 268 -9.05 10.40 6.60
C THR A 268 -9.07 8.88 6.58
N ILE A 269 -8.57 8.30 5.50
CA ILE A 269 -8.34 6.87 5.42
C ILE A 269 -6.87 6.65 5.13
N THR A 270 -6.22 5.93 6.01
CA THR A 270 -4.78 5.67 5.91
C THR A 270 -4.49 4.19 6.03
N TYR A 271 -3.46 3.74 5.33
CA TYR A 271 -2.85 2.44 5.54
C TYR A 271 -1.41 2.64 5.97
N ASN A 272 -1.05 2.17 7.16
CA ASN A 272 0.24 2.46 7.82
C ASN A 272 0.54 3.95 7.91
N GLY A 273 -0.47 4.76 8.24
CA GLY A 273 -0.34 6.21 8.36
C GLY A 273 -0.22 6.97 7.03
N ARG A 274 -0.23 6.29 5.88
CA ARG A 274 -0.20 6.92 4.54
C ARG A 274 -1.63 7.03 4.01
N PRO A 275 -2.02 8.17 3.42
CA PRO A 275 -3.32 8.31 2.78
C PRO A 275 -3.57 7.18 1.78
N LEU A 276 -4.72 6.52 1.88
CA LEU A 276 -5.07 5.41 1.01
C LEU A 276 -5.16 5.83 -0.47
N GLU A 277 -5.48 7.10 -0.71
CA GLU A 277 -5.50 7.70 -2.05
C GLU A 277 -4.12 7.71 -2.72
N GLU A 278 -3.05 7.93 -1.97
CA GLU A 278 -1.68 7.85 -2.49
C GLU A 278 -1.34 6.41 -2.91
N LEU A 279 -1.71 5.44 -2.09
CA LEU A 279 -1.47 4.02 -2.40
C LEU A 279 -2.20 3.58 -3.68
N ARG A 280 -3.36 4.17 -4.01
CA ARG A 280 -4.09 3.91 -5.26
C ARG A 280 -3.35 4.44 -6.49
N ARG A 281 -2.67 5.59 -6.36
CA ARG A 281 -1.92 6.20 -7.47
C ARG A 281 -0.69 5.37 -7.87
N TYR A 282 -0.10 4.65 -6.92
CA TYR A 282 1.15 3.92 -7.11
C TYR A 282 1.00 2.40 -7.25
N GLY A 283 -0.23 1.87 -7.23
CA GLY A 283 -0.44 0.44 -7.37
C GLY A 283 -1.87 0.00 -7.05
N ASN A 284 -2.12 -1.29 -7.18
CA ASN A 284 -3.42 -1.90 -6.90
C ASN A 284 -3.61 -2.15 -5.39
N ALA A 285 -3.53 -1.09 -4.57
CA ALA A 285 -3.67 -1.24 -3.12
C ALA A 285 -5.03 -1.82 -2.71
N ILE A 286 -6.08 -1.57 -3.52
CA ILE A 286 -7.44 -1.99 -3.24
C ILE A 286 -7.95 -2.89 -4.36
N GLY A 287 -8.47 -4.07 -3.99
CA GLY A 287 -9.30 -4.93 -4.81
C GLY A 287 -10.77 -4.78 -4.43
N TYR A 288 -11.64 -4.73 -5.40
CA TYR A 288 -13.08 -4.65 -5.17
C TYR A 288 -13.83 -5.66 -6.03
N VAL A 289 -14.70 -6.42 -5.40
CA VAL A 289 -15.62 -7.35 -6.05
C VAL A 289 -17.04 -6.86 -5.78
N PRO A 290 -17.70 -6.25 -6.77
CA PRO A 290 -19.08 -5.82 -6.62
C PRO A 290 -20.07 -6.98 -6.64
N GLN A 291 -21.30 -6.72 -6.22
CA GLN A 291 -22.38 -7.71 -6.20
C GLN A 291 -22.63 -8.34 -7.58
N HIS A 292 -22.50 -7.55 -8.66
CA HIS A 292 -22.67 -8.02 -10.03
C HIS A 292 -21.36 -8.48 -10.65
N ASN A 293 -21.46 -9.51 -11.54
CA ASN A 293 -20.29 -10.02 -12.25
C ASN A 293 -19.71 -8.97 -13.21
N ILE A 294 -18.40 -8.78 -13.16
CA ILE A 294 -17.64 -7.84 -13.99
C ILE A 294 -16.87 -8.49 -15.13
N VAL A 295 -16.67 -9.83 -15.08
CA VAL A 295 -15.95 -10.56 -16.11
C VAL A 295 -16.81 -10.82 -17.33
N ARG A 296 -16.19 -10.84 -18.50
CA ARG A 296 -16.88 -11.10 -19.79
C ARG A 296 -17.23 -12.58 -19.90
N GLU A 297 -18.51 -12.89 -20.08
CA GLU A 297 -18.99 -14.27 -20.13
C GLU A 297 -18.47 -15.08 -21.34
N GLY A 298 -18.07 -14.43 -22.42
CA GLY A 298 -17.49 -15.05 -23.62
C GLY A 298 -16.03 -15.47 -23.47
N ASP A 299 -15.33 -14.99 -22.45
CA ASP A 299 -13.92 -15.30 -22.22
C ASP A 299 -13.75 -16.65 -21.54
N THR A 300 -12.54 -17.21 -21.63
CA THR A 300 -12.14 -18.33 -20.77
C THR A 300 -11.70 -17.80 -19.40
N VAL A 301 -11.79 -18.63 -18.37
CA VAL A 301 -11.35 -18.29 -17.00
C VAL A 301 -9.90 -17.78 -17.01
N GLY A 302 -8.98 -18.55 -17.61
CA GLY A 302 -7.57 -18.16 -17.67
C GLY A 302 -7.33 -16.87 -18.46
N HIS A 303 -8.13 -16.58 -19.51
CA HIS A 303 -8.02 -15.34 -20.25
C HIS A 303 -8.48 -14.13 -19.43
N ALA A 304 -9.60 -14.24 -18.72
CA ALA A 304 -10.12 -13.18 -17.87
C ALA A 304 -9.13 -12.80 -16.75
N VAL A 305 -8.57 -13.81 -16.05
CA VAL A 305 -7.59 -13.58 -14.99
C VAL A 305 -6.29 -12.97 -15.52
N ARG A 306 -5.75 -13.49 -16.65
CA ARG A 306 -4.55 -12.91 -17.30
C ARG A 306 -4.78 -11.47 -17.77
N SER A 307 -5.97 -11.20 -18.29
CA SER A 307 -6.32 -9.83 -18.73
C SER A 307 -6.35 -8.86 -17.57
N ALA A 308 -6.96 -9.23 -16.45
CA ALA A 308 -6.96 -8.43 -15.23
C ALA A 308 -5.54 -8.16 -14.72
N ALA A 309 -4.68 -9.20 -14.69
CA ALA A 309 -3.28 -9.05 -14.32
C ALA A 309 -2.52 -8.06 -15.23
N LYS A 310 -2.74 -8.14 -16.55
CA LYS A 310 -2.09 -7.23 -17.50
C LYS A 310 -2.56 -5.79 -17.37
N MET A 311 -3.82 -5.56 -17.06
CA MET A 311 -4.36 -4.21 -16.84
C MET A 311 -3.78 -3.57 -15.58
N SER A 312 -3.48 -4.37 -14.56
CA SER A 312 -2.86 -3.88 -13.33
C SER A 312 -1.36 -3.61 -13.47
N SER A 313 -0.69 -4.31 -14.39
CA SER A 313 0.76 -4.22 -14.60
C SER A 313 1.20 -2.94 -15.33
N LEU A 314 0.29 -2.06 -15.73
CA LEU A 314 0.61 -0.80 -16.41
C LEU A 314 1.44 0.16 -15.53
N SER A 315 1.71 -0.18 -14.27
CA SER A 315 2.39 0.71 -13.35
C SER A 315 3.79 0.32 -12.88
N SER A 316 4.31 -0.91 -12.96
CA SER A 316 5.60 -1.11 -12.27
C SER A 316 6.49 -2.34 -12.55
N ASP A 317 6.21 -3.29 -13.47
CA ASP A 317 7.18 -4.38 -13.68
C ASP A 317 7.25 -4.87 -15.14
N PRO A 318 8.45 -4.98 -15.75
CA PRO A 318 8.61 -5.59 -17.07
C PRO A 318 8.21 -7.06 -16.98
N GLN A 319 7.18 -7.40 -17.70
CA GLN A 319 6.48 -8.67 -17.70
C GLN A 319 7.45 -9.83 -18.00
N ASP A 320 7.90 -10.52 -16.96
CA ASP A 320 8.37 -11.88 -17.12
C ASP A 320 7.13 -12.79 -17.35
N PRO A 321 6.93 -13.33 -18.56
CA PRO A 321 5.78 -14.19 -18.84
C PRO A 321 5.70 -15.41 -17.93
N GLY A 322 6.84 -15.86 -17.39
CA GLY A 322 6.93 -16.95 -16.42
C GLY A 322 6.27 -16.60 -15.11
N LYS A 323 6.65 -15.49 -14.52
CA LYS A 323 6.09 -15.00 -13.25
C LYS A 323 4.60 -14.69 -13.34
N LEU A 324 4.17 -14.12 -14.48
CA LEU A 324 2.74 -13.89 -14.71
C LEU A 324 1.95 -15.19 -14.71
N ASN A 325 2.49 -16.22 -15.39
CA ASN A 325 1.81 -17.52 -15.46
C ASN A 325 1.76 -18.20 -14.07
N GLU A 326 2.83 -18.15 -13.28
CA GLU A 326 2.86 -18.65 -11.90
C GLU A 326 1.80 -17.98 -11.04
N ARG A 327 1.68 -16.65 -11.10
CA ARG A 327 0.65 -15.89 -10.37
C ARG A 327 -0.77 -16.30 -10.80
N VAL A 328 -1.00 -16.49 -12.10
CA VAL A 328 -2.31 -16.95 -12.62
C VAL A 328 -2.62 -18.35 -12.08
N GLN A 329 -1.66 -19.29 -12.14
CA GLN A 329 -1.86 -20.64 -11.63
C GLN A 329 -2.15 -20.64 -10.12
N HIS A 330 -1.40 -19.89 -9.33
CA HIS A 330 -1.62 -19.73 -7.90
C HIS A 330 -3.02 -19.14 -7.60
N THR A 331 -3.42 -18.08 -8.30
CA THR A 331 -4.75 -17.48 -8.16
C THR A 331 -5.87 -18.49 -8.46
N LEU A 332 -5.73 -19.25 -9.54
CA LEU A 332 -6.71 -20.27 -9.92
C LEU A 332 -6.74 -21.44 -8.92
N GLU A 333 -5.63 -21.77 -8.31
CA GLU A 333 -5.52 -22.83 -7.30
C GLU A 333 -6.22 -22.45 -6.01
N ILE A 334 -5.93 -21.26 -5.42
CA ILE A 334 -6.59 -20.74 -4.21
C ILE A 334 -8.11 -20.72 -4.40
N LEU A 335 -8.60 -20.30 -5.57
CA LEU A 335 -10.03 -20.17 -5.84
C LEU A 335 -10.69 -21.44 -6.37
N GLY A 336 -9.95 -22.57 -6.42
CA GLY A 336 -10.47 -23.85 -6.89
C GLY A 336 -10.95 -23.83 -8.34
N LEU A 337 -10.25 -23.08 -9.21
CA LEU A 337 -10.58 -22.88 -10.63
C LEU A 337 -9.54 -23.48 -11.59
N LYS A 338 -8.51 -24.15 -11.09
CA LYS A 338 -7.38 -24.66 -11.90
C LYS A 338 -7.85 -25.56 -13.03
N GLU A 339 -8.74 -26.53 -12.73
CA GLU A 339 -9.31 -27.46 -13.72
C GLU A 339 -10.25 -26.77 -14.73
N LYS A 340 -10.67 -25.55 -14.43
CA LYS A 340 -11.57 -24.72 -15.24
C LYS A 340 -10.87 -23.64 -16.05
N GLU A 341 -9.54 -23.58 -16.04
CA GLU A 341 -8.77 -22.52 -16.72
C GLU A 341 -9.19 -22.30 -18.18
N LYS A 342 -9.46 -23.39 -18.92
CA LYS A 342 -9.86 -23.37 -20.33
C LYS A 342 -11.36 -23.28 -20.55
N ALA A 343 -12.16 -23.34 -19.50
CA ALA A 343 -13.62 -23.29 -19.60
C ALA A 343 -14.09 -21.87 -19.94
N ILE A 344 -15.14 -21.77 -20.76
CA ILE A 344 -15.80 -20.50 -21.08
C ILE A 344 -16.67 -20.10 -19.89
N ILE A 345 -16.57 -18.84 -19.43
CA ILE A 345 -17.23 -18.34 -18.23
C ILE A 345 -18.75 -18.49 -18.27
N SER A 346 -19.39 -18.31 -19.45
CA SER A 346 -20.82 -18.49 -19.60
C SER A 346 -21.31 -19.92 -19.25
N LYS A 347 -20.43 -20.92 -19.38
CA LYS A 347 -20.75 -22.34 -19.10
C LYS A 347 -20.50 -22.75 -17.64
N LEU A 348 -20.00 -21.85 -16.82
CA LEU A 348 -19.72 -22.09 -15.41
C LEU A 348 -21.00 -21.99 -14.56
N SER A 349 -21.02 -22.71 -13.42
CA SER A 349 -22.03 -22.52 -12.39
C SER A 349 -21.97 -21.09 -11.79
N GLY A 350 -23.02 -20.65 -11.12
CA GLY A 350 -23.06 -19.35 -10.47
C GLY A 350 -21.90 -19.17 -9.48
N GLY A 351 -21.59 -20.20 -8.69
CA GLY A 351 -20.48 -20.17 -7.75
C GLY A 351 -19.11 -20.08 -8.41
N GLU A 352 -18.89 -20.82 -9.51
CA GLU A 352 -17.67 -20.73 -10.27
C GLU A 352 -17.51 -19.32 -10.89
N LYS A 353 -18.58 -18.74 -11.44
CA LYS A 353 -18.57 -17.36 -11.97
C LYS A 353 -18.21 -16.34 -10.90
N LYS A 354 -18.76 -16.46 -9.70
CA LYS A 354 -18.40 -15.59 -8.56
C LYS A 354 -16.92 -15.72 -8.21
N ARG A 355 -16.38 -16.95 -8.12
CA ARG A 355 -14.95 -17.17 -7.87
C ARG A 355 -14.06 -16.61 -8.99
N VAL A 356 -14.50 -16.62 -10.25
CA VAL A 356 -13.76 -15.96 -11.35
C VAL A 356 -13.69 -14.44 -11.16
N ASN A 357 -14.78 -13.80 -10.68
CA ASN A 357 -14.75 -12.36 -10.35
C ASN A 357 -13.76 -12.08 -9.21
N VAL A 358 -13.76 -12.90 -8.18
CA VAL A 358 -12.78 -12.80 -7.08
C VAL A 358 -11.36 -13.00 -7.62
N ALA A 359 -11.13 -13.99 -8.50
CA ALA A 359 -9.83 -14.23 -9.13
C ALA A 359 -9.33 -13.03 -9.93
N ALA A 360 -10.21 -12.40 -10.71
CA ALA A 360 -9.87 -11.23 -11.52
C ALA A 360 -9.48 -10.01 -10.66
N ALA A 361 -10.08 -9.85 -9.48
CA ALA A 361 -9.71 -8.80 -8.55
C ALA A 361 -8.44 -9.18 -7.74
N TYR A 362 -8.33 -10.43 -7.28
CA TYR A 362 -7.22 -10.90 -6.46
C TYR A 362 -5.88 -10.96 -7.22
N ILE A 363 -5.88 -11.32 -8.52
CA ILE A 363 -4.66 -11.39 -9.34
C ILE A 363 -3.91 -10.06 -9.42
N THR A 364 -4.60 -8.94 -9.18
CA THR A 364 -3.99 -7.61 -9.14
C THR A 364 -3.12 -7.39 -7.90
N ASN A 365 -3.12 -8.35 -6.98
CA ASN A 365 -2.36 -8.37 -5.73
C ASN A 365 -2.73 -7.23 -4.76
N PRO A 366 -4.02 -7.02 -4.46
CA PRO A 366 -4.44 -5.95 -3.57
C PRO A 366 -4.01 -6.24 -2.13
N LYS A 367 -3.73 -5.17 -1.37
CA LYS A 367 -3.45 -5.26 0.06
C LYS A 367 -4.76 -5.28 0.88
N ILE A 368 -5.74 -4.54 0.40
CA ILE A 368 -7.07 -4.42 1.00
C ILE A 368 -8.09 -4.92 -0.02
N PHE A 369 -8.94 -5.85 0.38
CA PHE A 369 -9.86 -6.53 -0.50
C PHE A 369 -11.30 -6.38 -0.02
N PHE A 370 -12.12 -5.67 -0.79
CA PHE A 370 -13.53 -5.45 -0.52
C PHE A 370 -14.41 -6.35 -1.36
N LEU A 371 -15.41 -6.98 -0.73
CA LEU A 371 -16.37 -7.84 -1.40
C LEU A 371 -17.80 -7.46 -0.97
N ASP A 372 -18.62 -7.10 -1.95
CA ASP A 372 -20.02 -6.77 -1.74
C ASP A 372 -20.88 -7.97 -2.16
N GLU A 373 -21.44 -8.66 -1.17
CA GLU A 373 -22.29 -9.85 -1.31
C GLU A 373 -21.72 -10.94 -2.26
N PRO A 374 -20.47 -11.39 -2.03
CA PRO A 374 -19.83 -12.34 -2.95
C PRO A 374 -20.48 -13.72 -2.92
N ASP A 375 -21.24 -14.04 -1.88
CA ASP A 375 -21.91 -15.31 -1.63
C ASP A 375 -23.39 -15.33 -2.01
N THR A 376 -23.94 -14.22 -2.49
CA THR A 376 -25.35 -14.12 -2.92
C THR A 376 -25.64 -15.08 -4.06
N GLY A 377 -26.68 -15.92 -3.89
CA GLY A 377 -27.10 -16.92 -4.86
C GLY A 377 -26.26 -18.20 -4.87
N LEU A 378 -25.34 -18.36 -3.92
CA LEU A 378 -24.58 -19.61 -3.77
C LEU A 378 -25.30 -20.61 -2.86
N ASP A 379 -25.19 -21.89 -3.20
CA ASP A 379 -25.53 -22.96 -2.28
C ASP A 379 -24.49 -23.04 -1.13
N THR A 380 -24.77 -23.83 -0.11
CA THR A 380 -23.94 -23.95 1.08
C THR A 380 -22.51 -24.41 0.75
N VAL A 381 -22.36 -25.37 -0.19
CA VAL A 381 -21.04 -25.91 -0.55
C VAL A 381 -20.21 -24.89 -1.31
N GLN A 382 -20.81 -24.22 -2.30
CA GLN A 382 -20.12 -23.17 -3.09
C GLN A 382 -19.74 -21.96 -2.22
N GLY A 383 -20.64 -21.58 -1.30
CA GLY A 383 -20.36 -20.54 -0.31
C GLY A 383 -19.18 -20.91 0.61
N GLU A 384 -19.07 -22.18 1.01
CA GLU A 384 -17.95 -22.65 1.83
C GLU A 384 -16.61 -22.61 1.11
N ILE A 385 -16.59 -23.06 -0.13
CA ILE A 385 -15.39 -23.02 -0.98
C ILE A 385 -14.92 -21.56 -1.15
N LEU A 386 -15.86 -20.64 -1.40
CA LEU A 386 -15.53 -19.22 -1.54
C LEU A 386 -14.96 -18.64 -0.23
N MET A 387 -15.64 -18.88 0.90
CA MET A 387 -15.21 -18.31 2.19
C MET A 387 -13.85 -18.86 2.65
N LYS A 388 -13.60 -20.16 2.38
CA LYS A 388 -12.29 -20.75 2.63
C LYS A 388 -11.20 -20.07 1.79
N ALA A 389 -11.44 -19.87 0.49
CA ALA A 389 -10.50 -19.17 -0.38
C ALA A 389 -10.24 -17.73 0.09
N LEU A 390 -11.27 -17.03 0.58
CA LEU A 390 -11.11 -15.68 1.14
C LEU A 390 -10.32 -15.71 2.46
N ARG A 391 -10.47 -16.75 3.29
CA ARG A 391 -9.64 -16.95 4.48
C ARG A 391 -8.18 -17.19 4.11
N ASP A 392 -7.92 -18.08 3.14
CA ASP A 392 -6.56 -18.35 2.64
C ASP A 392 -5.91 -17.02 2.13
N ILE A 393 -6.67 -16.20 1.40
CA ILE A 393 -6.24 -14.85 0.96
C ILE A 393 -5.93 -13.94 2.14
N THR A 394 -6.74 -13.98 3.20
CA THR A 394 -6.53 -13.17 4.41
C THR A 394 -5.27 -13.65 5.16
N ASP A 395 -5.08 -14.95 5.28
CA ASP A 395 -3.92 -15.57 5.95
C ASP A 395 -2.58 -15.26 5.25
N GLU A 396 -2.62 -14.89 3.97
CA GLU A 396 -1.46 -14.31 3.27
C GLU A 396 -1.13 -12.86 3.70
N GLY A 397 -1.79 -12.34 4.73
CA GLY A 397 -1.56 -11.02 5.30
C GLY A 397 -2.32 -9.90 4.59
N ARG A 398 -3.46 -10.18 3.96
CA ARG A 398 -4.34 -9.16 3.37
C ARG A 398 -5.48 -8.82 4.31
N ILE A 399 -5.96 -7.59 4.23
CA ILE A 399 -7.21 -7.18 4.88
C ILE A 399 -8.36 -7.54 3.95
N VAL A 400 -9.34 -8.30 4.46
CA VAL A 400 -10.54 -8.67 3.70
C VAL A 400 -11.77 -8.10 4.41
N MET A 401 -12.56 -7.29 3.70
CA MET A 401 -13.79 -6.69 4.24
C MET A 401 -14.99 -7.16 3.41
N ILE A 402 -15.99 -7.76 4.06
CA ILE A 402 -17.09 -8.44 3.39
C ILE A 402 -18.44 -7.91 3.88
N ILE A 403 -19.34 -7.60 2.96
CA ILE A 403 -20.79 -7.47 3.21
C ILE A 403 -21.43 -8.78 2.77
N THR A 404 -22.28 -9.38 3.61
CA THR A 404 -23.08 -10.56 3.25
C THR A 404 -24.45 -10.54 3.93
N HIS A 405 -25.43 -11.18 3.29
CA HIS A 405 -26.76 -11.42 3.86
C HIS A 405 -26.91 -12.75 4.60
N ALA A 406 -25.90 -13.62 4.56
CA ALA A 406 -25.92 -14.91 5.25
C ALA A 406 -24.69 -15.10 6.16
N PRO A 407 -24.47 -14.21 7.13
CA PRO A 407 -23.24 -14.14 7.91
C PRO A 407 -23.00 -15.36 8.79
N ASP A 408 -24.07 -16.01 9.28
CA ASP A 408 -23.96 -17.12 10.22
C ASP A 408 -23.52 -18.43 9.58
N ARG A 409 -23.70 -18.58 8.27
CA ARG A 409 -23.24 -19.79 7.58
C ARG A 409 -21.76 -20.04 7.76
N LYS A 410 -20.97 -18.96 8.03
CA LYS A 410 -19.51 -18.97 8.11
C LYS A 410 -18.96 -18.05 9.20
N SER A 411 -19.67 -17.94 10.31
CA SER A 411 -19.34 -17.02 11.41
C SER A 411 -17.92 -17.19 11.96
N THR A 412 -17.32 -18.38 11.83
CA THR A 412 -15.97 -18.67 12.34
C THR A 412 -14.84 -18.09 11.50
N TYR A 413 -15.12 -17.65 10.27
CA TYR A 413 -14.07 -17.05 9.40
C TYR A 413 -13.79 -15.59 9.71
N TYR A 414 -14.70 -14.88 10.39
CA TYR A 414 -14.56 -13.46 10.67
C TYR A 414 -13.80 -13.22 11.98
N ASP A 415 -12.75 -12.40 11.91
CA ASP A 415 -11.97 -11.96 13.06
C ASP A 415 -12.65 -10.81 13.80
N LYS A 416 -13.18 -9.84 13.03
CA LYS A 416 -13.90 -8.68 13.55
C LYS A 416 -15.22 -8.46 12.81
N VAL A 417 -16.11 -7.71 13.45
CA VAL A 417 -17.36 -7.27 12.86
C VAL A 417 -17.54 -5.76 13.06
N LEU A 418 -17.91 -5.07 11.98
CA LEU A 418 -18.40 -3.70 11.99
C LEU A 418 -19.92 -3.73 11.83
N VAL A 419 -20.64 -3.30 12.84
CA VAL A 419 -22.11 -3.16 12.79
C VAL A 419 -22.45 -1.70 12.58
N ILE A 420 -23.13 -1.39 11.47
CA ILE A 420 -23.63 -0.05 11.13
C ILE A 420 -25.13 -0.05 11.33
N ALA A 421 -25.64 0.86 12.17
CA ALA A 421 -27.07 1.06 12.39
C ALA A 421 -27.46 2.51 12.16
N LYS A 422 -28.75 2.74 11.86
CA LYS A 422 -29.27 4.12 11.78
C LYS A 422 -29.36 4.72 13.17
N ASN A 423 -28.71 5.85 13.35
CA ASN A 423 -28.87 6.65 14.55
C ASN A 423 -30.27 7.24 14.59
N ARG A 424 -30.97 7.15 15.72
CA ARG A 424 -32.35 7.58 15.89
C ARG A 424 -32.55 9.09 15.67
N GLN A 425 -31.56 9.90 16.07
CA GLN A 425 -31.67 11.36 15.95
C GLN A 425 -31.24 11.87 14.58
N SER A 426 -30.06 11.41 14.09
CA SER A 426 -29.48 11.89 12.84
C SER A 426 -30.04 11.20 11.60
N GLN A 427 -30.66 10.03 11.75
CA GLN A 427 -31.17 9.17 10.66
C GLN A 427 -30.09 8.76 9.65
N CYS A 428 -28.81 8.91 10.01
CA CYS A 428 -27.67 8.44 9.22
C CYS A 428 -27.06 7.16 9.82
N GLY A 429 -26.29 6.43 9.03
CA GLY A 429 -25.58 5.25 9.48
C GLY A 429 -24.41 5.63 10.39
N GLU A 430 -24.36 5.06 11.58
CA GLU A 430 -23.28 5.22 12.54
C GLU A 430 -22.87 3.85 13.10
N PRO A 431 -21.63 3.69 13.61
CA PRO A 431 -21.21 2.41 14.20
C PRO A 431 -22.00 2.12 15.46
N ALA A 432 -22.68 0.99 15.47
CA ALA A 432 -23.30 0.42 16.65
C ALA A 432 -22.35 -0.54 17.39
N PHE A 433 -21.32 -1.05 16.68
CA PHE A 433 -20.26 -1.87 17.27
C PHE A 433 -19.10 -2.06 16.29
N PHE A 434 -17.88 -2.16 16.82
CA PHE A 434 -16.71 -2.69 16.11
C PHE A 434 -15.81 -3.45 17.08
N GLY A 435 -15.51 -4.69 16.78
CA GLY A 435 -14.67 -5.56 17.61
C GLY A 435 -14.75 -7.03 17.16
N THR A 436 -14.25 -7.94 18.02
CA THR A 436 -14.30 -9.37 17.73
C THR A 436 -15.73 -9.90 17.75
N ARG A 437 -15.95 -11.03 17.08
CA ARG A 437 -17.24 -11.71 17.02
C ARG A 437 -17.82 -11.99 18.40
N GLU A 438 -17.00 -12.51 19.31
CA GLU A 438 -17.43 -12.88 20.67
C GLU A 438 -17.94 -11.64 21.45
N LYS A 439 -17.20 -10.54 21.35
CA LYS A 439 -17.60 -9.26 21.98
C LYS A 439 -18.85 -8.68 21.36
N ALA A 440 -19.08 -8.90 20.05
CA ALA A 440 -20.31 -8.48 19.39
C ALA A 440 -21.52 -9.23 19.99
N PHE A 441 -21.42 -10.56 20.06
CA PHE A 441 -22.51 -11.37 20.65
C PHE A 441 -22.80 -10.99 22.11
N GLU A 442 -21.76 -10.78 22.90
CA GLU A 442 -21.91 -10.29 24.28
C GLU A 442 -22.61 -8.91 24.34
N PHE A 443 -22.18 -7.97 23.51
CA PHE A 443 -22.70 -6.60 23.49
C PHE A 443 -24.18 -6.54 23.08
N PHE A 444 -24.56 -7.29 22.04
CA PHE A 444 -25.97 -7.33 21.57
C PHE A 444 -26.85 -8.25 22.40
N GLY A 445 -26.27 -9.19 23.17
CA GLY A 445 -27.01 -10.22 23.91
C GLY A 445 -27.53 -11.31 22.99
N GLU A 446 -26.86 -11.56 21.85
CA GLU A 446 -27.26 -12.51 20.82
C GLU A 446 -26.25 -13.64 20.69
N THR A 447 -26.62 -14.74 20.02
CA THR A 447 -25.78 -15.92 19.83
C THR A 447 -25.30 -16.09 18.40
N ASP A 448 -25.88 -15.34 17.47
CA ASP A 448 -25.58 -15.36 16.06
C ASP A 448 -25.72 -13.97 15.42
N PHE A 449 -25.22 -13.80 14.20
CA PHE A 449 -25.26 -12.54 13.49
C PHE A 449 -26.65 -12.16 12.96
N GLU A 450 -27.51 -13.16 12.67
CA GLU A 450 -28.91 -12.88 12.29
C GLU A 450 -29.65 -12.25 13.47
N GLY A 451 -29.38 -12.71 14.72
CA GLY A 451 -29.84 -12.07 15.94
C GLY A 451 -29.36 -10.62 16.07
N VAL A 452 -28.06 -10.39 15.85
CA VAL A 452 -27.48 -9.03 15.86
C VAL A 452 -28.18 -8.12 14.84
N VAL A 453 -28.38 -8.59 13.61
CA VAL A 453 -29.09 -7.81 12.56
C VAL A 453 -30.53 -7.53 12.96
N ARG A 454 -31.22 -8.49 13.59
CA ARG A 454 -32.58 -8.32 14.11
C ARG A 454 -32.61 -7.27 15.21
N ALA A 455 -31.71 -7.36 16.19
CA ALA A 455 -31.61 -6.42 17.30
C ALA A 455 -31.43 -4.96 16.83
N ILE A 456 -30.60 -4.72 15.82
CA ILE A 456 -30.43 -3.38 15.25
C ILE A 456 -31.56 -2.94 14.34
N SER A 457 -32.31 -3.87 13.74
CA SER A 457 -33.47 -3.54 12.90
C SER A 457 -34.67 -3.14 13.74
N ASP A 458 -34.84 -3.75 14.90
CA ASP A 458 -35.89 -3.42 15.89
C ASP A 458 -35.60 -2.09 16.64
N ASN A 459 -34.42 -1.50 16.39
CA ASN A 459 -33.98 -0.25 17.03
C ASN A 459 -34.86 0.96 16.68
N ASP A 460 -35.73 0.86 15.68
CA ASP A 460 -36.73 1.87 15.33
C ASP A 460 -37.96 1.93 16.29
N ALA A 461 -38.11 0.93 17.19
CA ALA A 461 -39.18 0.94 18.19
C ALA A 461 -38.77 1.80 19.40
N GLU A 462 -39.66 2.71 19.82
CA GLU A 462 -39.40 3.69 20.92
C GLU A 462 -38.95 3.06 22.26
N GLN A 463 -39.12 1.76 22.45
CA GLN A 463 -38.77 1.02 23.67
C GLN A 463 -37.54 0.10 23.56
N SER A 464 -36.87 0.06 22.40
CA SER A 464 -35.68 -0.79 22.17
C SER A 464 -34.39 -0.09 22.63
N ARG A 465 -33.32 -0.87 22.85
CA ARG A 465 -31.97 -0.36 23.19
C ARG A 465 -31.45 0.52 22.04
N ASP A 466 -30.79 1.62 22.36
CA ASP A 466 -30.06 2.45 21.37
C ASP A 466 -28.59 2.02 21.32
N PHE A 467 -28.29 1.01 20.51
CA PHE A 467 -26.97 0.43 20.41
C PHE A 467 -25.91 1.41 19.90
N VAL A 468 -26.29 2.38 19.05
CA VAL A 468 -25.37 3.43 18.59
C VAL A 468 -24.93 4.30 19.79
N LEU A 469 -25.87 4.77 20.57
CA LEU A 469 -25.59 5.59 21.75
C LEU A 469 -24.83 4.80 22.83
N GLU A 470 -25.21 3.54 23.06
CA GLU A 470 -24.53 2.66 24.01
C GLU A 470 -23.06 2.44 23.59
N TYR A 471 -22.80 2.16 22.33
CA TYR A 471 -21.45 1.97 21.82
C TYR A 471 -20.60 3.25 21.89
N GLN A 472 -21.18 4.41 21.60
CA GLN A 472 -20.50 5.69 21.75
C GLN A 472 -20.09 5.96 23.20
N ASN A 473 -20.92 5.58 24.17
CA ASN A 473 -20.65 5.75 25.60
C ASN A 473 -19.57 4.79 26.12
N LEU A 474 -19.35 3.64 25.47
CA LEU A 474 -18.30 2.69 25.83
C LEU A 474 -16.89 3.11 25.40
N LYS A 475 -16.77 4.05 24.45
CA LYS A 475 -15.45 4.59 24.01
C LYS A 475 -15.05 5.77 24.91
N PRO A 476 -14.15 5.60 25.93
CA PRO A 476 -13.68 6.71 26.74
C PRO A 476 -12.73 7.59 25.92
N GLY A 477 -13.13 8.85 25.66
CA GLY A 477 -12.23 9.93 25.34
C GLY A 477 -12.19 10.42 23.91
N ARG A 478 -13.26 11.04 23.43
CA ARG A 478 -13.21 12.27 22.63
C ARG A 478 -14.43 13.12 23.03
N LYS A 479 -14.32 13.80 24.19
CA LYS A 479 -15.21 14.94 24.48
C LYS A 479 -14.95 15.97 23.39
N GLY A 480 -16.01 16.29 22.65
CA GLY A 480 -16.01 17.27 21.60
C GLY A 480 -15.39 18.58 22.06
N ILE A 481 -14.59 19.14 21.20
CA ILE A 481 -14.35 20.58 21.17
C ILE A 481 -15.62 21.16 20.53
N MET A 482 -16.42 21.86 21.37
CA MET A 482 -17.45 22.78 20.92
C MET A 482 -16.82 23.90 20.11
#